data_ac8c2245fba4d29ca4dea98e97f4b129
#
_entry.id   ac8c2245fba4d29ca4dea98e97f4b129
#
_cell.length_a   1.000
_cell.length_b   1.000
_cell.length_c   1.000
_cell.angle_alpha   90.00
_cell.angle_beta   90.00
_cell.angle_gamma   90.00
#
_symmetry.space_group_name_H-M   'P 1'
#
loop_
_entity.id
_entity.type
_entity.pdbx_description
1 polymer ?
#
loop_
_entity_poly.entity_id
_entity_poly.type
_entity_poly.pdbx_seq_one_letter_code
_entity_poly.pdbx_strand_id
1 'polypeptide(L)'
;VKEYAEGTTAMQIAESISSRLAQEVLAASVNGEIWDLTRPINQDAAIKLFKWEDEEGKHAFWHSSAHLMAEALQELYPGIKFGIGPAIENGFYYDVDPGEATIKEGDFPAIEAKMLELVAKKEEIKRQDISKADALKMFGDRGEEYKTELISELEDGKITTYTQGAFTDLCRGPHLPNTSYLKAVKIMSVAGAYWRGDEKRKQLVRLYGITFPKKKMLDEYLALMEEAKKRDHRKIGKELELFTFSTAVGAGLPLWLPRGTQLRLKLEDFLKRIQKKYGYQQVMTPHIGGKQLYVTSGHYAKYGKDSFQPIHTQQEIGRAHV
;
A
#
# COMPACT_ATOMS: atom_id res chain seq x y z
N VAL A 1 -22.38 22.81 16.78
CA VAL A 1 -22.19 21.92 17.94
C VAL A 1 -23.49 21.14 18.12
N LYS A 2 -23.37 19.83 18.37
CA LYS A 2 -24.47 18.92 18.68
C LYS A 2 -24.15 18.20 19.97
N GLU A 3 -25.15 17.94 20.79
CA GLU A 3 -25.02 17.22 22.06
C GLU A 3 -25.42 15.76 21.85
N TYR A 4 -24.60 14.86 22.38
CA TYR A 4 -24.80 13.41 22.36
C TYR A 4 -24.50 12.85 23.76
N ALA A 5 -25.07 11.70 24.10
CA ALA A 5 -24.73 11.01 25.34
C ALA A 5 -23.26 10.53 25.31
N GLU A 6 -22.63 10.47 26.49
CA GLU A 6 -21.31 9.87 26.68
C GLU A 6 -21.32 8.42 26.19
N GLY A 7 -20.24 8.01 25.54
CA GLY A 7 -20.15 6.67 24.92
C GLY A 7 -20.78 6.57 23.53
N THR A 8 -21.36 7.64 22.98
CA THR A 8 -21.87 7.65 21.60
C THR A 8 -20.73 7.37 20.61
N THR A 9 -20.98 6.52 19.62
CA THR A 9 -20.01 6.16 18.58
C THR A 9 -20.15 7.05 17.34
N ALA A 10 -19.08 7.15 16.53
CA ALA A 10 -19.14 7.87 15.26
C ALA A 10 -20.19 7.27 14.29
N MET A 11 -20.45 5.96 14.37
CA MET A 11 -21.52 5.31 13.62
C MET A 11 -22.89 5.82 14.04
N GLN A 12 -23.18 5.87 15.33
CA GLN A 12 -24.46 6.40 15.86
C GLN A 12 -24.66 7.87 15.50
N ILE A 13 -23.58 8.66 15.51
CA ILE A 13 -23.62 10.05 15.03
C ILE A 13 -24.00 10.10 13.55
N ALA A 14 -23.39 9.26 12.70
CA ALA A 14 -23.72 9.19 11.28
C ALA A 14 -25.18 8.78 11.06
N GLU A 15 -25.70 7.80 11.80
CA GLU A 15 -27.09 7.34 11.79
C GLU A 15 -28.06 8.46 12.18
N SER A 16 -27.72 9.25 13.20
CA SER A 16 -28.54 10.39 13.65
C SER A 16 -28.63 11.51 12.61
N ILE A 17 -27.68 11.59 11.69
CA ILE A 17 -27.68 12.58 10.60
C ILE A 17 -28.48 12.04 9.42
N SER A 18 -28.16 10.85 8.92
CA SER A 18 -28.96 10.15 7.90
C SER A 18 -28.54 8.69 7.76
N SER A 19 -29.50 7.82 7.47
CA SER A 19 -29.26 6.40 7.18
C SER A 19 -28.33 6.18 5.97
N ARG A 20 -28.39 7.08 4.98
CA ARG A 20 -27.50 7.04 3.82
C ARG A 20 -26.05 7.32 4.24
N LEU A 21 -25.80 8.33 5.07
CA LEU A 21 -24.47 8.64 5.57
C LEU A 21 -23.88 7.48 6.35
N ALA A 22 -24.66 6.84 7.21
CA ALA A 22 -24.24 5.67 7.99
C ALA A 22 -23.81 4.47 7.10
N GLN A 23 -24.41 4.32 5.91
CA GLN A 23 -24.04 3.28 4.96
C GLN A 23 -22.78 3.62 4.14
N GLU A 24 -22.43 4.89 4.04
CA GLU A 24 -21.29 5.38 3.23
C GLU A 24 -20.03 5.64 4.05
N VAL A 25 -20.16 5.85 5.37
CA VAL A 25 -19.03 6.18 6.25
C VAL A 25 -18.19 4.94 6.54
N LEU A 26 -16.85 5.10 6.52
CA LEU A 26 -15.87 4.01 6.64
C LEU A 26 -14.96 4.16 7.87
N ALA A 27 -14.65 5.38 8.27
CA ALA A 27 -13.84 5.72 9.44
C ALA A 27 -14.21 7.10 9.95
N ALA A 28 -13.71 7.47 11.12
CA ALA A 28 -13.88 8.82 11.66
C ALA A 28 -12.56 9.38 12.18
N SER A 29 -12.42 10.74 12.16
CA SER A 29 -11.43 11.42 12.98
C SER A 29 -12.09 11.93 14.24
N VAL A 30 -11.46 11.68 15.37
CA VAL A 30 -11.85 12.20 16.70
C VAL A 30 -10.67 13.00 17.23
N ASN A 31 -10.83 14.34 17.32
CA ASN A 31 -9.75 15.25 17.69
C ASN A 31 -8.46 15.12 16.86
N GLY A 32 -8.58 14.75 15.56
CA GLY A 32 -7.45 14.58 14.67
C GLY A 32 -6.88 13.14 14.58
N GLU A 33 -7.26 12.26 15.50
CA GLU A 33 -6.88 10.83 15.44
C GLU A 33 -7.92 10.05 14.64
N ILE A 34 -7.46 9.07 13.85
CA ILE A 34 -8.35 8.22 13.03
C ILE A 34 -8.82 7.03 13.86
N TRP A 35 -10.12 6.87 13.98
CA TRP A 35 -10.79 5.89 14.83
C TRP A 35 -11.73 4.98 14.03
N ASP A 36 -11.95 3.77 14.58
CA ASP A 36 -13.05 2.91 14.18
C ASP A 36 -14.39 3.60 14.45
N LEU A 37 -15.35 3.38 13.58
CA LEU A 37 -16.70 3.94 13.71
C LEU A 37 -17.45 3.44 14.95
N THR A 38 -17.07 2.28 15.46
CA THR A 38 -17.72 1.61 16.61
C THR A 38 -17.07 1.93 17.95
N ARG A 39 -15.97 2.68 17.96
CA ARG A 39 -15.28 3.07 19.21
C ARG A 39 -16.08 4.15 19.95
N PRO A 40 -16.36 3.98 21.27
CA PRO A 40 -17.12 4.95 22.06
C PRO A 40 -16.33 6.24 22.29
N ILE A 41 -17.01 7.38 22.22
CA ILE A 41 -16.47 8.71 22.44
C ILE A 41 -16.95 9.19 23.81
N ASN A 42 -16.01 9.39 24.76
CA ASN A 42 -16.28 9.68 26.15
C ASN A 42 -15.86 11.11 26.55
N GLN A 43 -15.70 12.00 25.57
CA GLN A 43 -15.31 13.39 25.79
C GLN A 43 -15.80 14.29 24.66
N ASP A 44 -15.84 15.57 24.89
CA ASP A 44 -16.08 16.56 23.84
C ASP A 44 -15.02 16.43 22.75
N ALA A 45 -15.45 16.33 21.50
CA ALA A 45 -14.55 16.07 20.40
C ALA A 45 -14.97 16.75 19.09
N ALA A 46 -13.98 17.17 18.32
CA ALA A 46 -14.16 17.50 16.92
C ALA A 46 -14.18 16.22 16.08
N ILE A 47 -15.29 15.98 15.38
CA ILE A 47 -15.51 14.74 14.62
C ILE A 47 -15.58 15.06 13.13
N LYS A 48 -14.83 14.29 12.32
CA LYS A 48 -14.94 14.24 10.86
C LYS A 48 -15.22 12.80 10.44
N LEU A 49 -16.20 12.60 9.58
CA LEU A 49 -16.56 11.29 9.03
C LEU A 49 -15.94 11.13 7.66
N PHE A 50 -15.29 9.98 7.43
CA PHE A 50 -14.60 9.67 6.18
C PHE A 50 -15.37 8.64 5.37
N LYS A 51 -15.46 8.88 4.07
CA LYS A 51 -16.09 8.01 3.08
C LYS A 51 -15.05 7.44 2.13
N TRP A 52 -15.54 6.76 1.06
CA TRP A 52 -14.69 6.20 0.02
C TRP A 52 -13.85 7.24 -0.74
N GLU A 53 -14.33 8.46 -0.88
CA GLU A 53 -13.63 9.54 -1.57
C GLU A 53 -12.41 10.06 -0.79
N ASP A 54 -12.42 9.87 0.54
CA ASP A 54 -11.35 10.28 1.45
C ASP A 54 -10.25 9.20 1.52
N GLU A 55 -8.99 9.62 1.63
CA GLU A 55 -7.85 8.68 1.72
C GLU A 55 -7.91 7.83 3.00
N GLU A 56 -8.30 8.42 4.13
CA GLU A 56 -8.45 7.73 5.41
C GLU A 56 -9.55 6.67 5.34
N GLY A 57 -10.64 6.96 4.64
CA GLY A 57 -11.73 6.02 4.40
C GLY A 57 -11.28 4.82 3.53
N LYS A 58 -10.56 5.08 2.44
CA LYS A 58 -9.95 4.02 1.61
C LYS A 58 -8.94 3.18 2.40
N HIS A 59 -8.11 3.83 3.23
CA HIS A 59 -7.14 3.13 4.05
C HIS A 59 -7.82 2.13 5.00
N ALA A 60 -8.84 2.56 5.76
CA ALA A 60 -9.60 1.68 6.64
C ALA A 60 -10.29 0.54 5.87
N PHE A 61 -10.81 0.83 4.67
CA PHE A 61 -11.44 -0.14 3.80
C PHE A 61 -10.46 -1.22 3.33
N TRP A 62 -9.32 -0.84 2.76
CA TRP A 62 -8.32 -1.79 2.29
C TRP A 62 -7.58 -2.51 3.42
N HIS A 63 -7.40 -1.86 4.57
CA HIS A 63 -6.86 -2.50 5.75
C HIS A 63 -7.79 -3.64 6.24
N SER A 64 -9.10 -3.39 6.29
CA SER A 64 -10.09 -4.44 6.60
C SER A 64 -10.14 -5.53 5.53
N SER A 65 -9.88 -5.18 4.28
CA SER A 65 -9.79 -6.16 3.18
C SER A 65 -8.57 -7.08 3.32
N ALA A 66 -7.46 -6.58 3.87
CA ALA A 66 -6.29 -7.41 4.16
C ALA A 66 -6.63 -8.47 5.22
N HIS A 67 -7.38 -8.08 6.27
CA HIS A 67 -7.85 -9.03 7.29
C HIS A 67 -8.86 -10.04 6.73
N LEU A 68 -9.78 -9.61 5.85
CA LEU A 68 -10.71 -10.53 5.17
C LEU A 68 -9.96 -11.57 4.32
N MET A 69 -8.90 -11.15 3.61
CA MET A 69 -8.06 -12.07 2.86
C MET A 69 -7.29 -13.02 3.78
N ALA A 70 -6.78 -12.52 4.90
CA ALA A 70 -6.08 -13.34 5.88
C ALA A 70 -7.01 -14.42 6.48
N GLU A 71 -8.24 -14.08 6.83
CA GLU A 71 -9.24 -15.04 7.30
C GLU A 71 -9.56 -16.09 6.24
N ALA A 72 -9.76 -15.67 4.98
CA ALA A 72 -9.98 -16.60 3.88
C ALA A 72 -8.79 -17.56 3.70
N LEU A 73 -7.57 -17.05 3.81
CA LEU A 73 -6.36 -17.87 3.73
C LEU A 73 -6.23 -18.82 4.93
N GLN A 74 -6.59 -18.39 6.14
CA GLN A 74 -6.60 -19.24 7.32
C GLN A 74 -7.54 -20.44 7.17
N GLU A 75 -8.75 -20.23 6.59
CA GLU A 75 -9.70 -21.31 6.33
C GLU A 75 -9.26 -22.25 5.19
N LEU A 76 -8.58 -21.73 4.15
CA LEU A 76 -8.15 -22.52 2.99
C LEU A 76 -6.83 -23.27 3.21
N TYR A 77 -5.94 -22.72 4.04
CA TYR A 77 -4.59 -23.27 4.26
C TYR A 77 -4.33 -23.47 5.75
N PRO A 78 -4.77 -24.60 6.33
CA PRO A 78 -4.54 -24.90 7.74
C PRO A 78 -3.06 -24.85 8.11
N GLY A 79 -2.72 -24.13 9.19
CA GLY A 79 -1.35 -23.96 9.65
C GLY A 79 -0.57 -22.82 8.98
N ILE A 80 -1.21 -22.05 8.09
CA ILE A 80 -0.62 -20.80 7.56
C ILE A 80 -0.30 -19.82 8.69
N LYS A 81 0.83 -19.12 8.60
CA LYS A 81 1.25 -18.10 9.57
C LYS A 81 1.22 -16.72 8.93
N PHE A 82 0.93 -15.72 9.74
CA PHE A 82 0.67 -14.37 9.27
C PHE A 82 1.79 -13.40 9.65
N GLY A 83 2.33 -12.72 8.65
CA GLY A 83 3.26 -11.60 8.80
C GLY A 83 2.54 -10.27 9.03
N ILE A 84 2.54 -9.40 8.03
CA ILE A 84 1.89 -8.08 8.05
C ILE A 84 1.00 -7.89 6.83
N GLY A 85 -0.10 -7.13 7.01
CA GLY A 85 -1.09 -6.86 5.97
C GLY A 85 -1.56 -5.41 5.93
N PRO A 86 -0.73 -4.45 5.43
CA PRO A 86 -1.13 -3.05 5.36
C PRO A 86 -1.99 -2.74 4.14
N ALA A 87 -2.75 -1.66 4.24
CA ALA A 87 -3.24 -0.96 3.07
C ALA A 87 -2.07 -0.25 2.35
N ILE A 88 -2.16 -0.15 1.03
CA ILE A 88 -1.23 0.57 0.16
C ILE A 88 -2.00 1.58 -0.70
N GLU A 89 -1.29 2.38 -1.50
CA GLU A 89 -1.89 3.44 -2.33
C GLU A 89 -3.06 2.95 -3.19
N ASN A 90 -2.97 1.75 -3.75
CA ASN A 90 -4.02 1.15 -4.59
C ASN A 90 -4.27 -0.31 -4.18
N GLY A 91 -4.98 -0.50 -3.08
CA GLY A 91 -5.31 -1.83 -2.56
C GLY A 91 -4.60 -2.17 -1.26
N PHE A 92 -4.23 -3.42 -1.11
CA PHE A 92 -3.60 -3.98 0.09
C PHE A 92 -2.74 -5.18 -0.27
N TYR A 93 -1.89 -5.60 0.66
CA TYR A 93 -1.26 -6.91 0.58
C TYR A 93 -1.30 -7.62 1.93
N TYR A 94 -0.96 -8.89 1.93
CA TYR A 94 -0.65 -9.63 3.14
C TYR A 94 0.54 -10.57 2.91
N ASP A 95 1.48 -10.55 3.84
CA ASP A 95 2.63 -11.46 3.87
C ASP A 95 2.26 -12.68 4.71
N VAL A 96 2.34 -13.86 4.13
CA VAL A 96 1.99 -15.12 4.77
C VAL A 96 3.08 -16.16 4.58
N ASP A 97 3.17 -17.06 5.53
CA ASP A 97 3.98 -18.27 5.45
C ASP A 97 3.04 -19.48 5.31
N PRO A 98 2.87 -20.01 4.12
CA PRO A 98 1.98 -21.15 3.90
C PRO A 98 2.58 -22.50 4.34
N GLY A 99 3.76 -22.51 4.99
CA GLY A 99 4.45 -23.72 5.38
C GLY A 99 4.87 -24.58 4.17
N GLU A 100 4.35 -25.79 4.06
CA GLU A 100 4.59 -26.70 2.93
C GLU A 100 3.67 -26.44 1.73
N ALA A 101 2.58 -25.67 1.93
CA ALA A 101 1.66 -25.33 0.85
C ALA A 101 2.27 -24.29 -0.10
N THR A 102 1.80 -24.28 -1.33
CA THR A 102 2.20 -23.28 -2.34
C THR A 102 0.97 -22.53 -2.80
N ILE A 103 1.03 -21.21 -2.74
CA ILE A 103 -0.04 -20.32 -3.23
C ILE A 103 0.41 -19.72 -4.56
N LYS A 104 -0.38 -19.89 -5.61
CA LYS A 104 -0.11 -19.43 -6.98
C LYS A 104 -1.35 -18.80 -7.62
N GLU A 105 -1.18 -18.19 -8.77
CA GLU A 105 -2.27 -17.49 -9.47
C GLU A 105 -3.51 -18.36 -9.72
N GLY A 106 -3.33 -19.68 -9.90
CA GLY A 106 -4.43 -20.63 -10.06
C GLY A 106 -5.35 -20.73 -8.85
N ASP A 107 -4.89 -20.33 -7.66
CA ASP A 107 -5.65 -20.39 -6.40
C ASP A 107 -6.48 -19.12 -6.17
N PHE A 108 -6.23 -18.04 -6.91
CA PHE A 108 -6.93 -16.76 -6.73
C PHE A 108 -8.46 -16.87 -6.77
N PRO A 109 -9.07 -17.59 -7.73
CA PRO A 109 -10.54 -17.73 -7.74
C PRO A 109 -11.11 -18.38 -6.48
N ALA A 110 -10.40 -19.35 -5.88
CA ALA A 110 -10.82 -20.00 -4.65
C ALA A 110 -10.71 -19.06 -3.45
N ILE A 111 -9.63 -18.27 -3.37
CA ILE A 111 -9.44 -17.25 -2.32
C ILE A 111 -10.52 -16.17 -2.45
N GLU A 112 -10.76 -15.64 -3.65
CA GLU A 112 -11.80 -14.63 -3.92
C GLU A 112 -13.20 -15.15 -3.55
N ALA A 113 -13.52 -16.39 -3.90
CA ALA A 113 -14.79 -17.02 -3.55
C ALA A 113 -14.96 -17.15 -2.04
N LYS A 114 -13.90 -17.56 -1.32
CA LYS A 114 -13.90 -17.66 0.14
C LYS A 114 -14.06 -16.28 0.79
N MET A 115 -13.35 -15.26 0.31
CA MET A 115 -13.54 -13.88 0.79
C MET A 115 -14.98 -13.41 0.63
N LEU A 116 -15.62 -13.68 -0.51
CA LEU A 116 -17.04 -13.31 -0.73
C LEU A 116 -18.01 -14.11 0.15
N GLU A 117 -17.70 -15.37 0.46
CA GLU A 117 -18.45 -16.16 1.45
C GLU A 117 -18.39 -15.50 2.83
N LEU A 118 -17.21 -15.08 3.29
CA LEU A 118 -17.01 -14.37 4.56
C LEU A 118 -17.73 -13.02 4.59
N VAL A 119 -17.70 -12.28 3.49
CA VAL A 119 -18.48 -11.04 3.35
C VAL A 119 -19.98 -11.27 3.58
N ALA A 120 -20.52 -12.39 3.06
CA ALA A 120 -21.93 -12.72 3.22
C ALA A 120 -22.32 -13.04 4.68
N LYS A 121 -21.38 -13.48 5.52
CA LYS A 121 -21.58 -13.73 6.96
C LYS A 121 -21.77 -12.42 7.74
N LYS A 122 -21.32 -11.27 7.22
CA LYS A 122 -21.41 -9.93 7.84
C LYS A 122 -20.77 -9.88 9.23
N GLU A 123 -19.64 -10.52 9.39
CA GLU A 123 -18.95 -10.64 10.66
C GLU A 123 -18.48 -9.27 11.16
N GLU A 124 -18.75 -9.01 12.45
CA GLU A 124 -18.29 -7.78 13.11
C GLU A 124 -16.77 -7.80 13.27
N ILE A 125 -16.14 -6.64 13.08
CA ILE A 125 -14.70 -6.45 13.32
C ILE A 125 -14.55 -5.78 14.67
N LYS A 126 -14.05 -6.52 15.67
CA LYS A 126 -13.98 -6.10 17.07
C LYS A 126 -12.56 -5.75 17.48
N ARG A 127 -12.37 -4.52 17.92
CA ARG A 127 -11.13 -4.03 18.52
C ARG A 127 -11.05 -4.44 19.98
N GLN A 128 -9.87 -4.87 20.43
CA GLN A 128 -9.57 -5.15 21.81
C GLN A 128 -8.19 -4.60 22.19
N ASP A 129 -8.12 -3.87 23.28
CA ASP A 129 -6.85 -3.53 23.93
C ASP A 129 -6.41 -4.75 24.76
N ILE A 130 -5.14 -5.13 24.64
CA ILE A 130 -4.59 -6.33 25.27
C ILE A 130 -3.24 -6.01 25.91
N SER A 131 -2.93 -6.66 27.05
CA SER A 131 -1.59 -6.55 27.64
C SER A 131 -0.54 -7.26 26.78
N LYS A 132 0.71 -6.83 26.86
CA LYS A 132 1.81 -7.50 26.15
C LYS A 132 1.94 -8.97 26.52
N ALA A 133 1.76 -9.31 27.80
CA ALA A 133 1.83 -10.68 28.29
C ALA A 133 0.72 -11.56 27.68
N ASP A 134 -0.52 -11.07 27.68
CA ASP A 134 -1.64 -11.80 27.10
C ASP A 134 -1.53 -11.93 25.59
N ALA A 135 -1.05 -10.89 24.90
CA ALA A 135 -0.81 -10.92 23.46
C ALA A 135 0.27 -11.96 23.10
N LEU A 136 1.41 -11.97 23.79
CA LEU A 136 2.47 -12.97 23.59
C LEU A 136 1.96 -14.39 23.84
N LYS A 137 1.14 -14.58 24.88
CA LYS A 137 0.53 -15.88 25.15
C LYS A 137 -0.43 -16.28 24.04
N MET A 138 -1.37 -15.40 23.66
CA MET A 138 -2.38 -15.66 22.63
C MET A 138 -1.77 -16.09 21.30
N PHE A 139 -0.81 -15.30 20.79
CA PHE A 139 -0.17 -15.58 19.51
C PHE A 139 0.87 -16.71 19.62
N GLY A 140 1.52 -16.88 20.77
CA GLY A 140 2.43 -17.99 21.04
C GLY A 140 1.72 -19.33 21.06
N ASP A 141 0.57 -19.44 21.73
CA ASP A 141 -0.26 -20.65 21.77
C ASP A 141 -0.79 -21.06 20.38
N ARG A 142 -0.91 -20.10 19.46
CA ARG A 142 -1.29 -20.33 18.05
C ARG A 142 -0.10 -20.61 17.13
N GLY A 143 1.15 -20.52 17.64
CA GLY A 143 2.37 -20.70 16.82
C GLY A 143 2.64 -19.57 15.84
N GLU A 144 2.10 -18.36 16.07
CA GLU A 144 2.24 -17.17 15.23
C GLU A 144 3.58 -16.47 15.52
N GLU A 145 4.68 -17.07 15.08
CA GLU A 145 6.04 -16.61 15.36
C GLU A 145 6.32 -15.17 14.89
N TYR A 146 5.80 -14.77 13.73
CA TYR A 146 5.96 -13.40 13.20
C TYR A 146 5.24 -12.37 14.06
N LYS A 147 4.05 -12.70 14.58
CA LYS A 147 3.30 -11.83 15.48
C LYS A 147 3.96 -11.74 16.86
N THR A 148 4.46 -12.84 17.40
CA THR A 148 5.18 -12.83 18.68
C THR A 148 6.46 -12.01 18.60
N GLU A 149 7.19 -12.08 17.48
CA GLU A 149 8.36 -11.22 17.23
C GLU A 149 7.95 -9.74 17.23
N LEU A 150 6.92 -9.36 16.48
CA LEU A 150 6.44 -7.98 16.44
C LEU A 150 6.01 -7.47 17.82
N ILE A 151 5.26 -8.29 18.58
CA ILE A 151 4.79 -7.92 19.93
C ILE A 151 5.96 -7.72 20.87
N SER A 152 7.04 -8.53 20.76
CA SER A 152 8.22 -8.42 21.64
C SER A 152 8.87 -7.04 21.61
N GLU A 153 8.77 -6.33 20.47
CA GLU A 153 9.34 -5.00 20.25
C GLU A 153 8.39 -3.86 20.65
N LEU A 154 7.08 -4.14 20.85
CA LEU A 154 6.11 -3.13 21.23
C LEU A 154 6.17 -2.82 22.73
N GLU A 155 5.82 -1.57 23.06
CA GLU A 155 5.61 -1.15 24.44
C GLU A 155 4.28 -1.68 24.98
N ASP A 156 4.23 -2.05 26.26
CA ASP A 156 2.99 -2.46 26.91
C ASP A 156 2.00 -1.28 27.01
N GLY A 157 0.70 -1.58 26.97
CA GLY A 157 -0.34 -0.57 27.00
C GLY A 157 -0.64 0.08 25.63
N LYS A 158 0.07 -0.30 24.55
CA LYS A 158 -0.16 0.18 23.18
C LYS A 158 -0.50 -0.94 22.20
N ILE A 159 -0.87 -2.10 22.71
CA ILE A 159 -1.12 -3.29 21.89
C ILE A 159 -2.62 -3.48 21.70
N THR A 160 -3.03 -3.59 20.46
CA THR A 160 -4.40 -3.84 20.08
C THR A 160 -4.50 -5.03 19.15
N THR A 161 -5.59 -5.75 19.28
CA THR A 161 -5.97 -6.83 18.37
C THR A 161 -7.33 -6.54 17.75
N TYR A 162 -7.54 -7.08 16.56
CA TYR A 162 -8.83 -7.05 15.89
C TYR A 162 -9.26 -8.45 15.55
N THR A 163 -10.47 -8.81 15.97
CA THR A 163 -11.08 -10.11 15.72
C THR A 163 -12.24 -9.98 14.74
N GLN A 164 -12.24 -10.83 13.73
CA GLN A 164 -13.25 -10.95 12.69
C GLN A 164 -13.51 -12.44 12.50
N GLY A 165 -14.74 -12.90 12.74
CA GLY A 165 -15.03 -14.33 12.70
C GLY A 165 -14.06 -15.17 13.53
N ALA A 166 -13.38 -16.11 12.90
CA ALA A 166 -12.37 -16.96 13.52
C ALA A 166 -10.93 -16.38 13.47
N PHE A 167 -10.73 -15.28 12.77
CA PHE A 167 -9.42 -14.65 12.57
C PHE A 167 -9.19 -13.52 13.59
N THR A 168 -8.02 -13.52 14.23
CA THR A 168 -7.58 -12.43 15.12
C THR A 168 -6.20 -11.99 14.72
N ASP A 169 -6.03 -10.70 14.52
CA ASP A 169 -4.75 -10.09 14.13
C ASP A 169 -4.23 -9.07 15.14
N LEU A 170 -2.89 -8.95 15.21
CA LEU A 170 -2.20 -7.84 15.85
C LEU A 170 -2.28 -6.62 14.93
N CYS A 171 -3.01 -5.60 15.32
CA CYS A 171 -3.28 -4.46 14.45
C CYS A 171 -3.59 -3.18 15.23
N ARG A 172 -3.27 -2.04 14.64
CA ARG A 172 -3.58 -0.71 15.22
C ARG A 172 -4.91 -0.13 14.73
N GLY A 173 -5.49 -0.69 13.68
CA GLY A 173 -6.67 -0.15 13.03
C GLY A 173 -6.39 1.12 12.21
N PRO A 174 -7.41 1.91 11.86
CA PRO A 174 -8.82 1.56 12.04
C PRO A 174 -9.31 0.50 11.06
N HIS A 175 -10.46 -0.09 11.40
CA HIS A 175 -11.18 -1.05 10.57
C HIS A 175 -12.64 -0.65 10.35
N LEU A 176 -13.26 -1.28 9.36
CA LEU A 176 -14.69 -1.21 9.09
C LEU A 176 -15.48 -1.86 10.23
N PRO A 177 -16.75 -1.49 10.43
CA PRO A 177 -17.59 -2.10 11.46
C PRO A 177 -17.82 -3.61 11.27
N ASN A 178 -17.90 -4.06 10.03
CA ASN A 178 -18.11 -5.46 9.68
C ASN A 178 -17.72 -5.76 8.22
N THR A 179 -17.68 -7.04 7.84
CA THR A 179 -17.24 -7.50 6.52
C THR A 179 -18.18 -7.15 5.37
N SER A 180 -19.45 -6.81 5.63
CA SER A 180 -20.46 -6.57 4.57
C SER A 180 -20.20 -5.36 3.67
N TYR A 181 -19.27 -4.50 4.03
CA TYR A 181 -18.81 -3.37 3.22
C TYR A 181 -17.98 -3.80 2.01
N LEU A 182 -17.28 -4.94 2.09
CA LEU A 182 -16.25 -5.42 1.16
C LEU A 182 -16.87 -6.21 -0.01
N LYS A 183 -17.72 -5.58 -0.82
CA LYS A 183 -18.61 -6.27 -1.79
C LYS A 183 -17.93 -6.73 -3.08
N ALA A 184 -16.80 -6.19 -3.44
CA ALA A 184 -16.11 -6.52 -4.69
C ALA A 184 -14.63 -6.75 -4.41
N VAL A 185 -14.17 -7.97 -4.71
CA VAL A 185 -12.84 -8.47 -4.34
C VAL A 185 -12.10 -8.94 -5.59
N LYS A 186 -10.80 -8.65 -5.67
CA LYS A 186 -9.89 -9.21 -6.66
C LYS A 186 -8.50 -9.42 -6.09
N ILE A 187 -7.94 -10.62 -6.23
CA ILE A 187 -6.52 -10.88 -5.99
C ILE A 187 -5.75 -10.53 -7.26
N MET A 188 -4.75 -9.68 -7.13
CA MET A 188 -4.06 -9.09 -8.28
C MET A 188 -2.79 -9.83 -8.67
N SER A 189 -2.00 -10.25 -7.68
CA SER A 189 -0.73 -10.93 -7.91
C SER A 189 -0.21 -11.61 -6.65
N VAL A 190 0.77 -12.48 -6.84
CA VAL A 190 1.54 -13.12 -5.78
C VAL A 190 3.03 -12.91 -6.04
N ALA A 191 3.81 -12.64 -5.00
CA ALA A 191 5.26 -12.43 -5.07
C ALA A 191 5.94 -13.00 -3.82
N GLY A 192 7.25 -13.29 -3.93
CA GLY A 192 8.08 -13.55 -2.75
C GLY A 192 8.46 -12.25 -2.05
N ALA A 193 8.46 -12.24 -0.72
CA ALA A 193 8.92 -11.11 0.08
C ALA A 193 9.70 -11.62 1.30
N TYR A 194 10.92 -11.15 1.49
CA TYR A 194 11.69 -11.53 2.68
C TYR A 194 11.10 -10.85 3.93
N TRP A 195 11.01 -11.62 5.01
CA TRP A 195 10.52 -11.09 6.28
C TRP A 195 11.32 -9.85 6.69
N ARG A 196 10.63 -8.73 6.89
CA ARG A 196 11.21 -7.40 7.18
C ARG A 196 12.22 -6.89 6.13
N GLY A 197 12.16 -7.39 4.90
CA GLY A 197 13.07 -6.98 3.83
C GLY A 197 14.51 -7.50 3.98
N ASP A 198 14.76 -8.41 4.91
CA ASP A 198 16.09 -9.00 5.14
C ASP A 198 16.22 -10.30 4.34
N GLU A 199 17.08 -10.31 3.32
CA GLU A 199 17.34 -11.45 2.43
C GLU A 199 17.89 -12.70 3.17
N LYS A 200 18.41 -12.54 4.40
CA LYS A 200 18.88 -13.65 5.23
C LYS A 200 17.77 -14.35 5.99
N ARG A 201 16.58 -13.75 6.02
CA ARG A 201 15.41 -14.28 6.72
C ARG A 201 14.51 -15.08 5.78
N LYS A 202 13.53 -15.76 6.36
CA LYS A 202 12.58 -16.58 5.58
C LYS A 202 11.86 -15.74 4.54
N GLN A 203 11.77 -16.25 3.32
CA GLN A 203 10.95 -15.69 2.27
C GLN A 203 9.50 -16.09 2.51
N LEU A 204 8.64 -15.09 2.63
CA LEU A 204 7.19 -15.21 2.73
C LEU A 204 6.54 -15.06 1.36
N VAL A 205 5.28 -15.44 1.30
CA VAL A 205 4.42 -15.21 0.13
C VAL A 205 3.62 -13.94 0.37
N ARG A 206 3.77 -12.95 -0.52
CA ARG A 206 3.02 -11.71 -0.51
C ARG A 206 1.89 -11.77 -1.53
N LEU A 207 0.66 -11.71 -1.07
CA LEU A 207 -0.52 -11.62 -1.93
C LEU A 207 -0.99 -10.17 -1.99
N TYR A 208 -1.14 -9.64 -3.20
CA TYR A 208 -1.73 -8.33 -3.45
C TYR A 208 -3.20 -8.46 -3.81
N GLY A 209 -4.03 -7.65 -3.20
CA GLY A 209 -5.46 -7.60 -3.49
C GLY A 209 -5.98 -6.17 -3.61
N ILE A 210 -7.15 -6.07 -4.22
CA ILE A 210 -7.92 -4.82 -4.28
C ILE A 210 -9.39 -5.11 -4.06
N THR A 211 -10.06 -4.21 -3.37
CA THR A 211 -11.49 -4.31 -3.08
C THR A 211 -12.17 -2.97 -3.31
N PHE A 212 -13.47 -3.02 -3.59
CA PHE A 212 -14.29 -1.83 -3.78
C PHE A 212 -15.66 -2.00 -3.10
N PRO A 213 -16.31 -0.89 -2.72
CA PRO A 213 -17.68 -0.91 -2.17
C PRO A 213 -18.72 -1.42 -3.15
N LYS A 214 -18.45 -1.35 -4.47
CA LYS A 214 -19.38 -1.74 -5.54
C LYS A 214 -18.65 -2.51 -6.65
N LYS A 215 -19.28 -3.55 -7.16
CA LYS A 215 -18.78 -4.36 -8.29
C LYS A 215 -18.42 -3.50 -9.51
N LYS A 216 -19.26 -2.52 -9.86
CA LYS A 216 -19.02 -1.61 -10.99
C LYS A 216 -17.67 -0.88 -10.87
N MET A 217 -17.29 -0.44 -9.66
CA MET A 217 -16.02 0.26 -9.44
C MET A 217 -14.83 -0.67 -9.66
N LEU A 218 -14.93 -1.93 -9.24
CA LEU A 218 -13.91 -2.94 -9.51
C LEU A 218 -13.78 -3.20 -11.01
N ASP A 219 -14.90 -3.37 -11.72
CA ASP A 219 -14.89 -3.64 -13.15
C ASP A 219 -14.28 -2.47 -13.95
N GLU A 220 -14.60 -1.21 -13.57
CA GLU A 220 -14.01 0.00 -14.15
C GLU A 220 -12.49 0.06 -13.89
N TYR A 221 -12.05 -0.26 -12.67
CA TYR A 221 -10.64 -0.32 -12.32
C TYR A 221 -9.88 -1.38 -13.12
N LEU A 222 -10.42 -2.58 -13.23
CA LEU A 222 -9.80 -3.67 -14.00
C LEU A 222 -9.72 -3.32 -15.49
N ALA A 223 -10.76 -2.71 -16.05
CA ALA A 223 -10.74 -2.21 -17.43
C ALA A 223 -9.65 -1.15 -17.64
N LEU A 224 -9.48 -0.21 -16.68
CA LEU A 224 -8.43 0.79 -16.71
C LEU A 224 -7.03 0.15 -16.66
N MET A 225 -6.84 -0.87 -15.80
CA MET A 225 -5.57 -1.59 -15.70
C MET A 225 -5.23 -2.35 -16.99
N GLU A 226 -6.22 -2.99 -17.63
CA GLU A 226 -6.01 -3.65 -18.92
C GLU A 226 -5.67 -2.63 -20.03
N GLU A 227 -6.32 -1.48 -20.03
CA GLU A 227 -5.99 -0.41 -20.98
C GLU A 227 -4.59 0.17 -20.72
N ALA A 228 -4.20 0.31 -19.45
CA ALA A 228 -2.85 0.75 -19.08
C ALA A 228 -1.78 -0.25 -19.56
N LYS A 229 -2.01 -1.57 -19.45
CA LYS A 229 -1.10 -2.60 -19.99
C LYS A 229 -0.91 -2.47 -21.51
N LYS A 230 -1.98 -2.17 -22.26
CA LYS A 230 -1.90 -1.96 -23.71
C LYS A 230 -1.06 -0.74 -24.07
N ARG A 231 -1.03 0.27 -23.18
CA ARG A 231 -0.28 1.53 -23.36
C ARG A 231 1.11 1.52 -22.72
N ASP A 232 1.61 0.34 -22.29
CA ASP A 232 2.97 0.25 -21.74
C ASP A 232 3.99 0.77 -22.74
N HIS A 233 4.73 1.83 -22.36
CA HIS A 233 5.71 2.49 -23.22
C HIS A 233 6.81 1.54 -23.69
N ARG A 234 7.15 0.49 -22.95
CA ARG A 234 8.15 -0.50 -23.34
C ARG A 234 7.66 -1.34 -24.51
N LYS A 235 6.36 -1.72 -24.49
CA LYS A 235 5.70 -2.44 -25.57
C LYS A 235 5.57 -1.55 -26.80
N ILE A 236 4.93 -0.39 -26.64
CA ILE A 236 4.69 0.57 -27.72
C ILE A 236 6.03 1.07 -28.30
N GLY A 237 7.01 1.38 -27.45
CA GLY A 237 8.32 1.84 -27.89
C GLY A 237 9.05 0.81 -28.77
N LYS A 238 8.92 -0.49 -28.45
CA LYS A 238 9.45 -1.57 -29.26
C LYS A 238 8.67 -1.72 -30.58
N GLU A 239 7.35 -1.75 -30.54
CA GLU A 239 6.49 -1.91 -31.72
C GLU A 239 6.64 -0.76 -32.73
N LEU A 240 6.80 0.47 -32.24
CA LEU A 240 7.02 1.67 -33.06
C LEU A 240 8.48 1.95 -33.40
N GLU A 241 9.41 1.10 -32.96
CA GLU A 241 10.85 1.29 -33.15
C GLU A 241 11.35 2.65 -32.65
N LEU A 242 10.94 3.04 -31.42
CA LEU A 242 11.33 4.32 -30.85
C LEU A 242 12.68 4.26 -30.15
N PHE A 243 12.99 3.15 -29.48
CA PHE A 243 14.27 2.92 -28.79
C PHE A 243 14.57 1.43 -28.69
N THR A 244 15.80 1.11 -28.38
CA THR A 244 16.27 -0.25 -28.11
C THR A 244 17.29 -0.26 -26.99
N PHE A 245 17.61 -1.44 -26.49
CA PHE A 245 18.66 -1.66 -25.49
C PHE A 245 19.71 -2.62 -26.07
N SER A 246 20.96 -2.41 -25.67
CA SER A 246 22.08 -3.28 -26.05
C SER A 246 22.91 -3.62 -24.82
N THR A 247 23.25 -4.89 -24.63
CA THR A 247 24.16 -5.32 -23.58
C THR A 247 25.56 -4.73 -23.69
N ALA A 248 25.99 -4.41 -24.92
CA ALA A 248 27.27 -3.76 -25.19
C ALA A 248 27.32 -2.30 -24.69
N VAL A 249 26.15 -1.63 -24.62
CA VAL A 249 26.05 -0.26 -24.10
C VAL A 249 25.87 -0.24 -22.60
N GLY A 250 25.12 -1.20 -22.07
CA GLY A 250 24.86 -1.33 -20.64
C GLY A 250 23.37 -1.41 -20.30
N ALA A 251 23.08 -1.98 -19.12
CA ALA A 251 21.71 -2.11 -18.64
C ALA A 251 21.11 -0.74 -18.30
N GLY A 252 19.84 -0.54 -18.68
CA GLY A 252 19.13 0.72 -18.40
C GLY A 252 19.47 1.91 -19.29
N LEU A 253 20.38 1.76 -20.27
CA LEU A 253 20.79 2.81 -21.18
C LEU A 253 20.08 2.66 -22.54
N PRO A 254 19.00 3.43 -22.81
CA PRO A 254 18.25 3.32 -24.06
C PRO A 254 18.99 3.98 -25.23
N LEU A 255 19.03 3.27 -26.36
CA LEU A 255 19.45 3.79 -27.63
C LEU A 255 18.24 4.30 -28.41
N TRP A 256 18.18 5.60 -28.66
CA TRP A 256 17.10 6.22 -29.42
C TRP A 256 17.24 5.92 -30.91
N LEU A 257 16.21 5.29 -31.46
CA LEU A 257 16.11 5.03 -32.90
C LEU A 257 15.59 6.27 -33.64
N PRO A 258 15.65 6.34 -34.97
CA PRO A 258 15.31 7.56 -35.74
C PRO A 258 13.93 8.14 -35.40
N ARG A 259 12.88 7.30 -35.28
CA ARG A 259 11.52 7.75 -34.92
C ARG A 259 11.45 8.30 -33.51
N GLY A 260 12.08 7.61 -32.56
CA GLY A 260 12.14 8.06 -31.16
C GLY A 260 12.93 9.35 -31.01
N THR A 261 14.04 9.49 -31.73
CA THR A 261 14.82 10.74 -31.77
C THR A 261 13.98 11.90 -32.28
N GLN A 262 13.21 11.73 -33.37
CA GLN A 262 12.32 12.77 -33.88
C GLN A 262 11.22 13.15 -32.87
N LEU A 263 10.61 12.18 -32.20
CA LEU A 263 9.63 12.44 -31.15
C LEU A 263 10.25 13.26 -30.01
N ARG A 264 11.42 12.85 -29.53
CA ARG A 264 12.16 13.54 -28.47
C ARG A 264 12.48 14.98 -28.84
N LEU A 265 13.03 15.21 -30.03
CA LEU A 265 13.37 16.57 -30.54
C LEU A 265 12.13 17.47 -30.60
N LYS A 266 10.98 16.97 -31.08
CA LYS A 266 9.71 17.73 -31.09
C LYS A 266 9.25 18.13 -29.69
N LEU A 267 9.37 17.22 -28.69
CA LEU A 267 9.04 17.54 -27.30
C LEU A 267 10.01 18.57 -26.70
N GLU A 268 11.30 18.43 -26.95
CA GLU A 268 12.32 19.40 -26.52
C GLU A 268 12.08 20.78 -27.12
N ASP A 269 11.77 20.89 -28.42
CA ASP A 269 11.46 22.15 -29.09
C ASP A 269 10.16 22.77 -28.54
N PHE A 270 9.16 21.97 -28.25
CA PHE A 270 7.94 22.45 -27.60
C PHE A 270 8.25 23.06 -26.24
N LEU A 271 8.98 22.36 -25.39
CA LEU A 271 9.38 22.85 -24.07
C LEU A 271 10.21 24.13 -24.14
N LYS A 272 11.21 24.19 -25.02
CA LYS A 272 12.04 25.39 -25.23
C LYS A 272 11.19 26.59 -25.59
N ARG A 273 10.21 26.42 -26.50
CA ARG A 273 9.32 27.53 -26.94
C ARG A 273 8.44 28.01 -25.78
N ILE A 274 7.86 27.08 -25.00
CA ILE A 274 7.01 27.43 -23.87
C ILE A 274 7.82 28.11 -22.77
N GLN A 275 8.98 27.58 -22.39
CA GLN A 275 9.85 28.18 -21.39
C GLN A 275 10.27 29.60 -21.78
N LYS A 276 10.67 29.80 -23.04
CA LYS A 276 10.99 31.15 -23.56
C LYS A 276 9.81 32.12 -23.46
N LYS A 277 8.58 31.67 -23.74
CA LYS A 277 7.35 32.47 -23.62
C LYS A 277 7.13 32.95 -22.17
N TYR A 278 7.51 32.15 -21.19
CA TYR A 278 7.40 32.48 -19.76
C TYR A 278 8.66 33.15 -19.17
N GLY A 279 9.58 33.62 -20.01
CA GLY A 279 10.75 34.39 -19.60
C GLY A 279 11.94 33.57 -19.11
N TYR A 280 11.90 32.23 -19.22
CA TYR A 280 13.05 31.39 -18.88
C TYR A 280 14.15 31.48 -19.91
N GLN A 281 15.40 31.51 -19.45
CA GLN A 281 16.59 31.47 -20.27
C GLN A 281 17.20 30.07 -20.24
N GLN A 282 17.56 29.56 -21.41
CA GLN A 282 18.21 28.27 -21.55
C GLN A 282 19.68 28.36 -21.19
N VAL A 283 20.17 27.46 -20.35
CA VAL A 283 21.59 27.30 -20.04
C VAL A 283 22.01 25.87 -20.36
N MET A 284 23.30 25.67 -20.59
CA MET A 284 23.91 24.34 -20.69
C MET A 284 24.90 24.19 -19.55
N THR A 285 24.72 23.16 -18.74
CA THR A 285 25.60 22.83 -17.63
C THR A 285 26.38 21.55 -17.95
N PRO A 286 27.60 21.38 -17.42
CA PRO A 286 28.33 20.12 -17.57
C PRO A 286 27.59 18.99 -16.86
N HIS A 287 27.74 17.78 -17.39
CA HIS A 287 27.18 16.55 -16.77
C HIS A 287 27.93 16.13 -15.50
N ILE A 288 29.13 16.57 -15.30
CA ILE A 288 30.00 16.26 -14.16
C ILE A 288 30.29 17.57 -13.41
N GLY A 289 30.10 17.57 -12.11
CA GLY A 289 30.35 18.72 -11.24
C GLY A 289 31.29 18.36 -10.08
N GLY A 290 31.87 19.37 -9.42
CA GLY A 290 32.72 19.17 -8.24
C GLY A 290 31.96 18.53 -7.07
N LYS A 291 32.60 17.64 -6.31
CA LYS A 291 32.03 16.95 -5.13
C LYS A 291 31.36 17.92 -4.15
N GLN A 292 31.98 19.11 -3.95
CA GLN A 292 31.48 20.12 -3.02
C GLN A 292 30.05 20.59 -3.37
N LEU A 293 29.66 20.63 -4.65
CA LEU A 293 28.31 20.97 -5.07
C LEU A 293 27.28 20.00 -4.50
N TYR A 294 27.59 18.71 -4.55
CA TYR A 294 26.73 17.63 -4.04
C TYR A 294 26.71 17.56 -2.50
N VAL A 295 27.79 17.94 -1.84
CA VAL A 295 27.85 18.09 -0.38
C VAL A 295 26.96 19.26 0.06
N THR A 296 27.11 20.43 -0.58
CA THR A 296 26.32 21.62 -0.26
C THR A 296 24.81 21.41 -0.46
N SER A 297 24.42 20.70 -1.52
CA SER A 297 23.01 20.40 -1.80
C SER A 297 22.44 19.23 -0.96
N GLY A 298 23.24 18.58 -0.12
CA GLY A 298 22.86 17.42 0.69
C GLY A 298 22.71 16.10 -0.09
N HIS A 299 22.86 16.11 -1.40
CA HIS A 299 22.73 14.90 -2.24
C HIS A 299 23.80 13.87 -1.90
N TYR A 300 25.01 14.31 -1.53
CA TYR A 300 26.09 13.39 -1.17
C TYR A 300 25.76 12.55 0.06
N ALA A 301 25.18 13.15 1.08
CA ALA A 301 24.79 12.43 2.31
C ALA A 301 23.60 11.51 2.06
N LYS A 302 22.61 11.96 1.29
CA LYS A 302 21.34 11.21 1.08
C LYS A 302 21.48 10.09 0.05
N TYR A 303 22.15 10.32 -1.06
CA TYR A 303 22.23 9.39 -2.20
C TYR A 303 23.64 8.87 -2.47
N GLY A 304 24.53 8.98 -1.49
CA GLY A 304 25.95 8.63 -1.65
C GLY A 304 26.21 7.20 -2.10
N LYS A 305 25.40 6.26 -1.67
CA LYS A 305 25.50 4.83 -2.05
C LYS A 305 24.98 4.54 -3.45
N ASP A 306 24.00 5.32 -3.92
CA ASP A 306 23.30 5.12 -5.19
C ASP A 306 23.87 5.95 -6.34
N SER A 307 24.93 6.70 -6.09
CA SER A 307 25.58 7.54 -7.09
C SER A 307 26.99 7.04 -7.40
N PHE A 308 27.48 7.32 -8.60
CA PHE A 308 28.89 7.05 -8.95
C PHE A 308 29.83 7.70 -7.96
N GLN A 309 30.87 7.00 -7.56
CA GLN A 309 31.87 7.57 -6.65
C GLN A 309 32.68 8.66 -7.35
N PRO A 310 33.18 9.67 -6.62
CA PRO A 310 34.02 10.72 -7.22
C PRO A 310 35.22 10.12 -7.95
N ILE A 311 35.52 10.66 -9.12
CA ILE A 311 36.77 10.37 -9.81
C ILE A 311 37.87 11.13 -9.09
N HIS A 312 38.86 10.39 -8.57
CA HIS A 312 40.03 10.99 -7.91
C HIS A 312 41.07 11.42 -8.99
N THR A 313 41.22 12.70 -9.14
CA THR A 313 42.29 13.33 -9.91
C THR A 313 43.10 14.19 -8.97
N GLN A 314 44.10 14.97 -9.45
CA GLN A 314 44.82 15.96 -8.63
C GLN A 314 43.86 17.01 -8.01
N GLN A 315 42.69 17.21 -8.58
CA GLN A 315 41.53 17.89 -7.96
C GLN A 315 40.33 16.94 -8.02
N GLU A 316 39.64 16.70 -6.89
CA GLU A 316 38.44 15.86 -6.86
C GLU A 316 37.36 16.42 -7.78
N ILE A 317 37.23 15.84 -8.94
CA ILE A 317 36.13 16.11 -9.86
C ILE A 317 34.98 15.18 -9.49
N GLY A 318 33.81 15.74 -9.19
CA GLY A 318 32.64 15.01 -8.71
C GLY A 318 31.92 14.18 -9.74
N ARG A 319 30.71 13.78 -9.41
CA ARG A 319 29.90 12.70 -9.97
C ARG A 319 29.11 13.09 -11.23
N ALA A 320 28.89 12.10 -12.11
CA ALA A 320 27.79 12.14 -13.06
C ALA A 320 26.50 11.64 -12.36
N HIS A 321 25.39 12.38 -12.52
CA HIS A 321 24.06 11.81 -12.30
C HIS A 321 23.63 11.07 -13.56
N VAL A 322 23.27 9.82 -13.42
CA VAL A 322 22.50 9.08 -14.42
C VAL A 322 21.04 9.08 -14.00
#